data_5ee9fd4c0ac23ce78415900545a7a4e1
#
_entry.id   5ee9fd4c0ac23ce78415900545a7a4e1
#
_cell.length_a   1.000
_cell.length_b   1.000
_cell.length_c   1.000
_cell.angle_alpha   90.00
_cell.angle_beta   90.00
_cell.angle_gamma   90.00
#
_symmetry.space_group_name_H-M   'P 1'
#
loop_
_entity.id
_entity.type
_entity.pdbx_description
1 polymer ?
#
loop_
_entity_poly.entity_id
_entity_poly.type
_entity_poly.pdbx_seq_one_letter_code
_entity_poly.pdbx_strand_id
1 'polypeptide(L)'
;MQDHGNARRNVDHHADGIGAQVLERRVHDLNLTGDKNDAVPEREPRVDPVLGTTVHIVGARQARPNLPDNRSTSDCPFCVGGLEAPEPYDTRWFVNRWPAMDGDRCEVILYSPDHDASFASLGVDGVARVIDLWAERTEALGARPDVDFVLVFENRGASIGATISHPHGQIYAYDHVPARSARLMGPNGWTPTADDRLAFAGNDTMVAAVPHAPVYPVAVTIAPRERVGRLAELDARGRRDLADMLADVLTRLDRLHDAAIPYMLWVNQRPFSSGFDDAWLNVEIVSPWRAANLPRYIAAAEVGAGEFFNPVVPEELAARLADLGD
;
A
#
# COMPACT_ATOMS: atom_id res chain seq x y z
N MET A 1 -50.25 19.93 -40.95
CA MET A 1 -51.44 19.26 -40.42
C MET A 1 -51.09 17.82 -40.16
N GLN A 2 -50.72 17.49 -38.98
CA GLN A 2 -51.13 16.32 -38.20
C GLN A 2 -50.22 16.28 -36.94
N ASP A 3 -50.91 16.45 -35.87
CA ASP A 3 -50.47 16.47 -34.50
C ASP A 3 -50.18 15.04 -34.03
N HIS A 4 -48.99 14.79 -33.42
CA HIS A 4 -48.74 13.53 -32.71
C HIS A 4 -48.30 13.85 -31.28
N GLY A 5 -49.32 13.82 -30.40
CA GLY A 5 -49.16 13.91 -28.96
C GLY A 5 -48.28 12.81 -28.39
N ASN A 6 -47.29 13.21 -27.62
CA ASN A 6 -46.37 12.33 -26.88
C ASN A 6 -46.86 12.17 -25.44
N ALA A 7 -47.52 11.05 -25.16
CA ALA A 7 -47.98 10.68 -23.81
C ALA A 7 -46.78 10.13 -23.01
N ARG A 8 -46.30 10.91 -22.05
CA ARG A 8 -45.37 10.44 -21.02
C ARG A 8 -46.14 9.54 -20.04
N ARG A 9 -45.78 8.26 -19.96
CA ARG A 9 -46.19 7.38 -18.88
C ARG A 9 -45.26 7.59 -17.69
N ASN A 10 -45.80 8.10 -16.60
CA ASN A 10 -45.17 8.02 -15.27
C ASN A 10 -45.18 6.54 -14.85
N VAL A 11 -44.01 6.03 -14.56
CA VAL A 11 -43.82 4.75 -13.86
C VAL A 11 -43.39 5.09 -12.45
N ASP A 12 -44.32 5.00 -11.51
CA ASP A 12 -44.02 5.08 -10.08
C ASP A 12 -43.27 3.82 -9.68
N HIS A 13 -41.98 3.98 -9.33
CA HIS A 13 -41.20 2.96 -8.63
C HIS A 13 -41.46 3.07 -7.12
N HIS A 14 -42.39 2.28 -6.61
CA HIS A 14 -42.38 1.89 -5.22
C HIS A 14 -41.20 0.92 -5.02
N ALA A 15 -40.07 1.40 -4.44
CA ALA A 15 -39.03 0.56 -3.95
C ALA A 15 -39.40 0.11 -2.53
N ASP A 16 -39.71 -1.17 -2.42
CA ASP A 16 -40.08 -1.81 -1.16
C ASP A 16 -38.94 -1.74 -0.15
N GLY A 17 -39.20 -1.09 0.98
CA GLY A 17 -38.25 -0.88 2.10
C GLY A 17 -37.94 -2.13 2.93
N ILE A 18 -38.04 -3.34 2.38
CA ILE A 18 -37.83 -4.61 3.10
C ILE A 18 -36.37 -5.07 3.04
N GLY A 19 -35.58 -4.62 2.03
CA GLY A 19 -34.20 -5.04 1.85
C GLY A 19 -33.21 -4.42 2.86
N ALA A 20 -33.44 -3.18 3.28
CA ALA A 20 -32.53 -2.44 4.16
C ALA A 20 -32.58 -2.93 5.61
N GLN A 21 -33.76 -3.26 6.12
CA GLN A 21 -33.93 -3.70 7.52
C GLN A 21 -33.39 -5.12 7.80
N VAL A 22 -33.27 -5.97 6.79
CA VAL A 22 -32.72 -7.33 6.95
C VAL A 22 -31.19 -7.31 7.00
N LEU A 23 -30.54 -6.34 6.32
CA LEU A 23 -29.10 -6.17 6.40
C LEU A 23 -28.66 -5.54 7.74
N GLU A 24 -29.40 -4.56 8.27
CA GLU A 24 -29.08 -3.95 9.56
C GLU A 24 -29.22 -4.90 10.77
N ARG A 25 -30.20 -5.84 10.72
CA ARG A 25 -30.35 -6.82 11.82
C ARG A 25 -29.24 -7.88 11.86
N ARG A 26 -28.58 -8.19 10.75
CA ARG A 26 -27.45 -9.15 10.75
C ARG A 26 -26.12 -8.57 11.25
N VAL A 27 -25.98 -7.26 11.26
CA VAL A 27 -24.75 -6.58 11.74
C VAL A 27 -24.77 -6.36 13.26
N HIS A 28 -25.94 -6.28 13.90
CA HIS A 28 -26.06 -6.06 15.34
C HIS A 28 -25.89 -7.31 16.21
N ASP A 29 -26.00 -8.51 15.63
CA ASP A 29 -25.83 -9.79 16.39
C ASP A 29 -24.40 -10.36 16.32
N LEU A 30 -23.45 -9.67 15.68
CA LEU A 30 -22.04 -10.00 15.74
C LEU A 30 -21.45 -9.45 17.04
N ASN A 31 -21.44 -10.29 18.05
CA ASN A 31 -20.84 -10.03 19.36
C ASN A 31 -19.32 -9.77 19.20
N LEU A 32 -18.92 -8.48 19.07
CA LEU A 32 -17.55 -8.04 18.83
C LEU A 32 -16.64 -8.16 20.08
N THR A 33 -17.12 -8.81 21.13
CA THR A 33 -16.34 -9.14 22.32
C THR A 33 -15.75 -10.56 22.25
N GLY A 34 -15.30 -10.99 21.08
CA GLY A 34 -14.60 -12.26 20.92
C GLY A 34 -13.38 -12.31 21.84
N ASP A 35 -13.41 -13.24 22.78
CA ASP A 35 -12.32 -13.54 23.70
C ASP A 35 -11.08 -13.87 22.86
N LYS A 36 -9.89 -13.40 23.27
CA LYS A 36 -8.60 -13.65 22.57
C LYS A 36 -8.26 -15.15 22.45
N ASN A 37 -9.08 -16.04 23.01
CA ASN A 37 -8.89 -17.49 23.03
C ASN A 37 -9.76 -18.26 22.02
N ASP A 38 -10.62 -17.61 21.25
CA ASP A 38 -11.29 -18.33 20.17
C ASP A 38 -10.23 -18.66 19.11
N ALA A 39 -9.95 -19.96 18.96
CA ALA A 39 -8.98 -20.47 18.02
C ALA A 39 -9.29 -19.91 16.61
N VAL A 40 -8.45 -18.99 16.15
CA VAL A 40 -8.52 -18.48 14.79
C VAL A 40 -8.38 -19.71 13.87
N PRO A 41 -9.31 -19.94 12.91
CA PRO A 41 -9.22 -21.08 12.02
C PRO A 41 -7.84 -21.14 11.39
N GLU A 42 -7.28 -22.34 11.34
CA GLU A 42 -5.97 -22.62 10.78
C GLU A 42 -5.83 -21.92 9.42
N ARG A 43 -4.81 -21.08 9.28
CA ARG A 43 -4.54 -20.32 8.06
C ARG A 43 -3.67 -21.18 7.19
N GLU A 44 -4.19 -21.60 6.07
CA GLU A 44 -3.48 -22.46 5.15
C GLU A 44 -3.18 -21.67 3.85
N PRO A 45 -1.90 -21.46 3.50
CA PRO A 45 -1.57 -21.00 2.16
C PRO A 45 -1.87 -22.12 1.16
N ARG A 46 -2.62 -21.81 0.11
CA ARG A 46 -2.90 -22.73 -0.99
C ARG A 46 -2.17 -22.25 -2.23
N VAL A 47 -1.55 -23.20 -2.92
CA VAL A 47 -0.86 -22.92 -4.18
C VAL A 47 -1.73 -23.45 -5.33
N ASP A 48 -2.07 -22.58 -6.27
CA ASP A 48 -2.72 -23.00 -7.51
C ASP A 48 -1.80 -23.97 -8.25
N PRO A 49 -2.25 -25.20 -8.56
CA PRO A 49 -1.39 -26.23 -9.12
C PRO A 49 -0.96 -25.96 -10.57
N VAL A 50 -1.61 -25.03 -11.27
CA VAL A 50 -1.33 -24.68 -12.68
C VAL A 50 -0.54 -23.40 -12.79
N LEU A 51 -1.00 -22.35 -12.07
CA LEU A 51 -0.40 -21.01 -12.15
C LEU A 51 0.71 -20.78 -11.12
N GLY A 52 0.81 -21.62 -10.10
CA GLY A 52 1.74 -21.46 -9.00
C GLY A 52 1.42 -20.25 -8.09
N THR A 53 0.24 -19.66 -8.22
CA THR A 53 -0.18 -18.53 -7.39
C THR A 53 -0.47 -18.99 -5.97
N THR A 54 0.16 -18.36 -4.98
CA THR A 54 -0.12 -18.60 -3.57
C THR A 54 -1.29 -17.77 -3.09
N VAL A 55 -2.29 -18.39 -2.46
CA VAL A 55 -3.46 -17.73 -1.88
C VAL A 55 -3.55 -18.09 -0.41
N HIS A 56 -3.48 -17.11 0.47
CA HIS A 56 -3.71 -17.27 1.90
C HIS A 56 -5.21 -17.22 2.19
N ILE A 57 -5.79 -18.33 2.64
CA ILE A 57 -7.19 -18.40 3.05
C ILE A 57 -7.28 -17.95 4.51
N VAL A 58 -7.87 -16.77 4.75
CA VAL A 58 -7.94 -16.14 6.08
C VAL A 58 -9.41 -15.84 6.41
N GLY A 59 -10.17 -16.87 6.79
CA GLY A 59 -11.62 -16.78 7.01
C GLY A 59 -12.01 -15.75 8.09
N ALA A 60 -11.22 -15.62 9.14
CA ALA A 60 -11.45 -14.65 10.22
C ALA A 60 -11.44 -13.18 9.75
N ARG A 61 -10.76 -12.86 8.62
CA ARG A 61 -10.77 -11.51 8.05
C ARG A 61 -12.10 -11.11 7.40
N GLN A 62 -13.02 -12.05 7.18
CA GLN A 62 -14.37 -11.73 6.72
C GLN A 62 -15.13 -10.86 7.72
N ALA A 63 -14.83 -10.99 9.02
CA ALA A 63 -15.44 -10.18 10.07
C ALA A 63 -14.74 -8.82 10.28
N ARG A 64 -13.64 -8.53 9.54
CA ARG A 64 -12.95 -7.25 9.63
C ARG A 64 -13.87 -6.12 9.16
N PRO A 65 -14.03 -5.04 9.93
CA PRO A 65 -14.74 -3.86 9.46
C PRO A 65 -14.07 -3.32 8.19
N ASN A 66 -14.81 -3.27 7.08
CA ASN A 66 -14.29 -2.81 5.78
C ASN A 66 -14.98 -1.51 5.35
N LEU A 67 -15.44 -0.73 6.32
CA LEU A 67 -16.12 0.53 6.08
C LEU A 67 -15.10 1.67 5.99
N PRO A 68 -15.27 2.61 5.05
CA PRO A 68 -14.52 3.86 5.06
C PRO A 68 -14.65 4.53 6.42
N ASP A 69 -13.54 4.95 6.97
CA ASP A 69 -13.51 5.54 8.29
C ASP A 69 -13.88 7.02 8.22
N ASN A 70 -15.15 7.32 8.48
CA ASN A 70 -15.63 8.69 8.71
C ASN A 70 -15.55 9.09 10.18
N ARG A 71 -14.75 8.38 10.99
CA ARG A 71 -14.64 8.65 12.43
C ARG A 71 -13.98 10.00 12.65
N SER A 72 -14.47 10.69 13.68
CA SER A 72 -13.81 11.89 14.18
C SER A 72 -12.45 11.53 14.79
N THR A 73 -11.57 12.51 14.91
CA THR A 73 -10.28 12.36 15.60
C THR A 73 -10.43 11.81 17.02
N SER A 74 -11.55 12.08 17.68
CA SER A 74 -11.86 11.58 19.05
C SER A 74 -12.06 10.07 19.13
N ASP A 75 -12.43 9.41 18.03
CA ASP A 75 -12.73 7.97 17.98
C ASP A 75 -11.65 7.16 17.25
N CYS A 76 -10.59 7.82 16.77
CA CYS A 76 -9.52 7.19 16.05
C CYS A 76 -8.64 6.35 17.00
N PRO A 77 -8.46 5.04 16.75
CA PRO A 77 -7.65 4.19 17.62
C PRO A 77 -6.16 4.54 17.58
N PHE A 78 -5.71 5.30 16.58
CA PHE A 78 -4.31 5.65 16.34
C PHE A 78 -3.93 7.04 16.85
N CYS A 79 -4.90 7.91 17.17
CA CYS A 79 -4.63 9.17 17.85
C CYS A 79 -4.15 8.94 19.28
N VAL A 80 -3.37 9.88 19.82
CA VAL A 80 -2.89 9.84 21.21
C VAL A 80 -4.08 9.71 22.16
N GLY A 81 -4.02 8.75 23.08
CA GLY A 81 -5.11 8.36 23.96
C GLY A 81 -6.07 7.34 23.36
N GLY A 82 -5.92 6.99 22.07
CA GLY A 82 -6.70 5.94 21.42
C GLY A 82 -6.25 4.54 21.82
N LEU A 83 -7.04 3.55 21.41
CA LEU A 83 -6.87 2.15 21.81
C LEU A 83 -5.49 1.56 21.48
N GLU A 84 -4.91 1.91 20.33
CA GLU A 84 -3.61 1.40 19.87
C GLU A 84 -2.46 2.37 20.19
N ALA A 85 -2.79 3.61 20.58
CA ALA A 85 -1.83 4.66 20.92
C ALA A 85 -2.19 5.35 22.23
N PRO A 86 -2.22 4.65 23.38
CA PRO A 86 -2.62 5.23 24.67
C PRO A 86 -1.66 6.31 25.17
N GLU A 87 -0.39 6.26 24.75
CA GLU A 87 0.67 7.18 25.16
C GLU A 87 1.09 8.08 23.99
N PRO A 88 1.64 9.29 24.25
CA PRO A 88 2.25 10.13 23.23
C PRO A 88 3.37 9.40 22.49
N TYR A 89 3.51 9.66 21.18
CA TYR A 89 4.53 9.08 20.32
C TYR A 89 4.92 10.06 19.20
N ASP A 90 6.10 9.87 18.63
CA ASP A 90 6.49 10.49 17.35
C ASP A 90 6.22 9.52 16.19
N THR A 91 6.70 8.30 16.32
CA THR A 91 6.34 7.12 15.53
C THR A 91 6.05 5.96 16.47
N ARG A 92 5.23 4.99 16.04
CA ARG A 92 4.87 3.86 16.90
C ARG A 92 4.63 2.61 16.06
N TRP A 93 4.91 1.45 16.62
CA TRP A 93 4.51 0.17 16.05
C TRP A 93 3.78 -0.69 17.08
N PHE A 94 2.94 -1.62 16.59
CA PHE A 94 2.27 -2.64 17.40
C PHE A 94 1.84 -3.82 16.52
N VAL A 95 1.62 -4.99 17.14
CA VAL A 95 1.13 -6.19 16.46
C VAL A 95 -0.30 -5.94 15.97
N ASN A 96 -0.56 -6.23 14.70
CA ASN A 96 -1.87 -6.01 14.09
C ASN A 96 -2.94 -6.87 14.77
N ARG A 97 -4.00 -6.25 15.23
CA ARG A 97 -5.14 -6.93 15.87
C ARG A 97 -5.88 -7.89 14.92
N TRP A 98 -5.87 -7.60 13.61
CA TRP A 98 -6.49 -8.40 12.56
C TRP A 98 -5.43 -8.91 11.58
N PRO A 99 -4.49 -9.75 12.07
CA PRO A 99 -3.34 -10.10 11.27
C PRO A 99 -3.74 -10.98 10.07
N ALA A 100 -2.98 -10.87 8.99
CA ALA A 100 -3.13 -11.74 7.83
C ALA A 100 -2.37 -13.08 8.00
N MET A 101 -1.38 -13.10 8.88
CA MET A 101 -0.52 -14.25 9.16
C MET A 101 -0.42 -14.48 10.67
N ASP A 102 -0.10 -15.70 11.09
CA ASP A 102 0.03 -16.09 12.48
C ASP A 102 1.39 -15.70 13.08
N GLY A 103 1.54 -15.83 14.39
CA GLY A 103 2.81 -15.70 15.09
C GLY A 103 3.36 -14.28 15.16
N ASP A 104 2.50 -13.27 15.32
CA ASP A 104 2.89 -11.85 15.41
C ASP A 104 3.74 -11.39 14.22
N ARG A 105 3.42 -11.90 13.03
CA ARG A 105 4.10 -11.59 11.77
C ARG A 105 3.53 -10.39 11.03
N CYS A 106 2.50 -9.76 11.59
CA CYS A 106 1.86 -8.58 11.01
C CYS A 106 1.92 -7.43 12.01
N GLU A 107 2.57 -6.35 11.64
CA GLU A 107 2.68 -5.13 12.45
C GLU A 107 2.00 -3.95 11.76
N VAL A 108 1.56 -2.98 12.54
CA VAL A 108 1.10 -1.65 12.11
C VAL A 108 2.12 -0.62 12.55
N ILE A 109 2.42 0.32 11.67
CA ILE A 109 3.37 1.41 11.91
C ILE A 109 2.62 2.73 11.81
N LEU A 110 2.56 3.49 12.89
CA LEU A 110 2.02 4.85 12.91
C LEU A 110 3.13 5.84 12.59
N TYR A 111 2.87 6.75 11.67
CA TYR A 111 3.86 7.68 11.12
C TYR A 111 3.94 9.01 11.87
N SER A 112 2.85 9.40 12.50
CA SER A 112 2.69 10.69 13.19
C SER A 112 1.54 10.60 14.18
N PRO A 113 1.55 11.35 15.29
CA PRO A 113 0.37 11.52 16.14
C PRO A 113 -0.71 12.42 15.53
N ASP A 114 -0.38 13.18 14.47
CA ASP A 114 -1.31 14.04 13.75
C ASP A 114 -2.20 13.20 12.83
N HIS A 115 -3.51 13.22 13.08
CA HIS A 115 -4.51 12.45 12.35
C HIS A 115 -4.61 12.83 10.88
N ASP A 116 -4.46 14.12 10.61
CA ASP A 116 -4.68 14.71 9.29
C ASP A 116 -3.39 14.81 8.46
N ALA A 117 -2.25 14.41 9.04
CA ALA A 117 -1.00 14.35 8.31
C ALA A 117 -1.05 13.31 7.18
N SER A 118 -0.24 13.51 6.19
CA SER A 118 0.08 12.52 5.16
C SER A 118 1.57 12.22 5.18
N PHE A 119 1.99 11.09 4.61
CA PHE A 119 3.41 10.78 4.54
C PHE A 119 4.20 11.92 3.86
N ALA A 120 3.65 12.52 2.78
CA ALA A 120 4.24 13.69 2.12
C ALA A 120 4.36 14.93 3.05
N SER A 121 3.37 15.16 3.93
CA SER A 121 3.34 16.34 4.81
C SER A 121 4.23 16.24 6.04
N LEU A 122 4.82 15.08 6.33
CA LEU A 122 5.72 14.88 7.48
C LEU A 122 7.03 15.65 7.36
N GLY A 123 7.37 16.11 6.15
CA GLY A 123 8.68 16.68 5.84
C GLY A 123 9.81 15.64 5.94
N VAL A 124 10.99 16.01 5.50
CA VAL A 124 12.14 15.09 5.40
C VAL A 124 12.47 14.44 6.75
N ASP A 125 12.46 15.19 7.85
CA ASP A 125 12.78 14.67 9.18
C ASP A 125 11.73 13.68 9.69
N GLY A 126 10.45 13.90 9.40
CA GLY A 126 9.37 12.98 9.74
C GLY A 126 9.45 11.69 8.94
N VAL A 127 9.65 11.80 7.63
CA VAL A 127 9.83 10.65 6.75
C VAL A 127 11.07 9.83 7.14
N ALA A 128 12.18 10.48 7.49
CA ALA A 128 13.39 9.80 7.96
C ALA A 128 13.13 8.95 9.22
N ARG A 129 12.39 9.48 10.20
CA ARG A 129 11.99 8.70 11.39
C ARG A 129 11.16 7.47 11.04
N VAL A 130 10.27 7.59 10.06
CA VAL A 130 9.47 6.43 9.60
C VAL A 130 10.37 5.39 8.93
N ILE A 131 11.30 5.81 8.07
CA ILE A 131 12.27 4.91 7.41
C ILE A 131 13.16 4.22 8.44
N ASP A 132 13.62 4.94 9.48
CA ASP A 132 14.40 4.35 10.56
C ASP A 132 13.60 3.26 11.30
N LEU A 133 12.32 3.51 11.59
CA LEU A 133 11.45 2.52 12.21
C LEU A 133 11.17 1.33 11.26
N TRP A 134 10.98 1.57 9.96
CA TRP A 134 10.86 0.48 8.98
C TRP A 134 12.11 -0.40 8.96
N ALA A 135 13.30 0.21 8.96
CA ALA A 135 14.57 -0.52 8.99
C ALA A 135 14.72 -1.33 10.29
N GLU A 136 14.44 -0.72 11.45
CA GLU A 136 14.50 -1.39 12.76
C GLU A 136 13.56 -2.60 12.79
N ARG A 137 12.28 -2.41 12.39
CA ARG A 137 11.30 -3.49 12.45
C ARG A 137 11.58 -4.60 11.45
N THR A 138 12.09 -4.25 10.26
CA THR A 138 12.53 -5.22 9.27
C THR A 138 13.61 -6.14 9.82
N GLU A 139 14.64 -5.60 10.44
CA GLU A 139 15.73 -6.41 11.02
C GLU A 139 15.25 -7.22 12.23
N ALA A 140 14.40 -6.65 13.08
CA ALA A 140 13.86 -7.36 14.23
C ALA A 140 12.99 -8.56 13.83
N LEU A 141 12.15 -8.42 12.81
CA LEU A 141 11.34 -9.51 12.28
C LEU A 141 12.18 -10.52 11.50
N GLY A 142 13.12 -10.03 10.68
CA GLY A 142 13.98 -10.86 9.86
C GLY A 142 15.04 -11.67 10.65
N ALA A 143 15.34 -11.24 11.88
CA ALA A 143 16.20 -12.01 12.79
C ALA A 143 15.50 -13.28 13.35
N ARG A 144 14.20 -13.42 13.15
CA ARG A 144 13.45 -14.60 13.61
C ARG A 144 13.78 -15.80 12.72
N PRO A 145 13.93 -17.00 13.30
CA PRO A 145 14.28 -18.21 12.54
C PRO A 145 13.16 -18.73 11.62
N ASP A 146 11.94 -18.19 11.80
CA ASP A 146 10.75 -18.54 11.03
C ASP A 146 10.36 -17.45 10.01
N VAL A 147 11.30 -16.54 9.65
CA VAL A 147 11.06 -15.45 8.71
C VAL A 147 12.13 -15.42 7.62
N ASP A 148 11.70 -15.56 6.37
CA ASP A 148 12.55 -15.48 5.18
C ASP A 148 12.46 -14.14 4.45
N PHE A 149 11.32 -13.44 4.57
CA PHE A 149 11.10 -12.18 3.87
C PHE A 149 10.22 -11.23 4.68
N VAL A 150 10.53 -9.93 4.63
CA VAL A 150 9.78 -8.86 5.29
C VAL A 150 9.35 -7.83 4.26
N LEU A 151 8.04 -7.60 4.18
CA LEU A 151 7.42 -6.61 3.31
C LEU A 151 6.89 -5.44 4.13
N VAL A 152 7.45 -4.26 3.91
CA VAL A 152 6.92 -2.98 4.40
C VAL A 152 5.99 -2.42 3.34
N PHE A 153 4.79 -1.95 3.72
CA PHE A 153 3.85 -1.38 2.77
C PHE A 153 2.87 -0.38 3.41
N GLU A 154 2.32 0.47 2.57
CA GLU A 154 1.26 1.43 2.92
C GLU A 154 0.14 1.39 1.89
N ASN A 155 -1.10 1.56 2.35
CA ASN A 155 -2.25 1.88 1.52
C ASN A 155 -2.80 3.23 1.95
N ARG A 156 -2.82 4.22 1.07
CA ARG A 156 -3.39 5.54 1.32
C ARG A 156 -4.67 5.73 0.52
N GLY A 157 -5.75 5.99 1.22
CA GLY A 157 -7.06 6.30 0.63
C GLY A 157 -8.05 5.14 0.65
N ALA A 158 -9.31 5.47 0.90
CA ALA A 158 -10.39 4.49 1.05
C ALA A 158 -10.65 3.67 -0.23
N SER A 159 -10.43 4.25 -1.41
CA SER A 159 -10.65 3.59 -2.71
C SER A 159 -9.73 2.41 -2.98
N ILE A 160 -8.63 2.27 -2.24
CA ILE A 160 -7.69 1.15 -2.33
C ILE A 160 -7.64 0.31 -1.05
N GLY A 161 -8.64 0.46 -0.17
CA GLY A 161 -8.80 -0.39 1.01
C GLY A 161 -8.12 0.11 2.30
N ALA A 162 -7.66 1.37 2.37
CA ALA A 162 -7.32 1.99 3.64
C ALA A 162 -8.60 2.21 4.46
N THR A 163 -8.68 1.61 5.65
CA THR A 163 -9.88 1.66 6.51
C THR A 163 -9.78 2.73 7.59
N ILE A 164 -8.62 3.31 7.82
CA ILE A 164 -8.34 4.38 8.78
C ILE A 164 -7.53 5.44 8.05
N SER A 165 -7.97 6.69 8.10
CA SER A 165 -7.32 7.81 7.42
C SER A 165 -6.04 8.28 8.12
N HIS A 166 -5.91 8.03 9.43
CA HIS A 166 -4.69 8.35 10.19
C HIS A 166 -3.45 7.72 9.51
N PRO A 167 -2.34 8.47 9.27
CA PRO A 167 -1.22 8.00 8.49
C PRO A 167 -0.53 6.79 9.12
N HIS A 168 -0.56 5.68 8.41
CA HIS A 168 0.02 4.43 8.89
C HIS A 168 0.43 3.50 7.76
N GLY A 169 1.44 2.69 8.01
CA GLY A 169 1.82 1.56 7.19
C GLY A 169 1.68 0.24 7.94
N GLN A 170 2.10 -0.82 7.29
CA GLN A 170 2.10 -2.17 7.83
C GLN A 170 3.38 -2.91 7.44
N ILE A 171 3.73 -3.91 8.23
CA ILE A 171 4.83 -4.83 7.93
C ILE A 171 4.29 -6.25 8.01
N TYR A 172 4.58 -7.06 6.98
CA TYR A 172 4.29 -8.48 6.95
C TYR A 172 5.59 -9.28 6.86
N ALA A 173 5.75 -10.25 7.77
CA ALA A 173 6.89 -11.16 7.80
C ALA A 173 6.47 -12.55 7.31
N TYR A 174 7.05 -13.00 6.20
CA TYR A 174 6.75 -14.26 5.55
C TYR A 174 7.77 -15.35 5.96
N ASP A 175 7.30 -16.58 6.09
CA ASP A 175 8.12 -17.78 6.30
C ASP A 175 8.69 -18.38 5.01
N HIS A 176 8.57 -17.68 3.93
CA HIS A 176 9.09 -17.98 2.60
C HIS A 176 9.32 -16.70 1.82
N VAL A 177 10.05 -16.75 0.72
CA VAL A 177 10.18 -15.62 -0.20
C VAL A 177 9.04 -15.69 -1.23
N PRO A 178 8.10 -14.72 -1.25
CA PRO A 178 7.03 -14.69 -2.24
C PRO A 178 7.57 -14.71 -3.67
N ALA A 179 6.89 -15.39 -4.59
CA ALA A 179 7.37 -15.62 -5.97
C ALA A 179 7.73 -14.33 -6.72
N ARG A 180 6.95 -13.24 -6.53
CA ARG A 180 7.27 -11.92 -7.10
C ARG A 180 8.58 -11.38 -6.54
N SER A 181 8.74 -11.41 -5.23
CA SER A 181 9.94 -10.94 -4.54
C SER A 181 11.17 -11.76 -4.92
N ALA A 182 11.02 -13.08 -5.05
CA ALA A 182 12.10 -13.96 -5.50
C ALA A 182 12.60 -13.62 -6.92
N ARG A 183 11.69 -13.24 -7.83
CA ARG A 183 12.07 -12.79 -9.19
C ARG A 183 12.75 -11.42 -9.19
N LEU A 184 12.23 -10.48 -8.38
CA LEU A 184 12.76 -9.12 -8.33
C LEU A 184 14.13 -9.04 -7.64
N MET A 185 14.32 -9.81 -6.57
CA MET A 185 15.49 -9.75 -5.71
C MET A 185 16.54 -10.82 -6.03
N GLY A 186 16.21 -11.81 -6.85
CA GLY A 186 17.10 -12.90 -7.22
C GLY A 186 18.12 -12.52 -8.31
N PRO A 187 18.92 -13.50 -8.76
CA PRO A 187 19.90 -13.31 -9.83
C PRO A 187 19.24 -12.76 -11.11
N ASN A 188 19.86 -11.76 -11.75
CA ASN A 188 19.31 -11.02 -12.89
C ASN A 188 17.93 -10.38 -12.60
N GLY A 189 17.70 -10.05 -11.35
CA GLY A 189 16.48 -9.39 -10.90
C GLY A 189 16.39 -7.93 -11.32
N TRP A 190 15.57 -7.19 -10.60
CA TRP A 190 15.32 -5.78 -10.88
C TRP A 190 16.56 -4.91 -10.62
N THR A 191 16.79 -3.95 -11.51
CA THR A 191 17.79 -2.87 -11.35
C THR A 191 17.16 -1.53 -11.72
N PRO A 192 17.69 -0.39 -11.21
CA PRO A 192 17.24 0.92 -11.67
C PRO A 192 17.34 1.06 -13.19
N THR A 193 16.38 1.79 -13.78
CA THR A 193 16.39 2.02 -15.22
C THR A 193 17.60 2.86 -15.64
N ALA A 194 18.18 2.51 -16.78
CA ALA A 194 19.18 3.32 -17.46
C ALA A 194 18.56 4.24 -18.54
N ASP A 195 17.24 4.22 -18.72
CA ASP A 195 16.54 5.07 -19.69
C ASP A 195 16.22 6.43 -19.07
N ASP A 196 16.99 7.44 -19.46
CA ASP A 196 16.85 8.82 -18.95
C ASP A 196 15.46 9.43 -19.23
N ARG A 197 14.70 8.90 -20.19
CA ARG A 197 13.34 9.38 -20.47
C ARG A 197 12.33 8.96 -19.41
N LEU A 198 12.66 7.97 -18.61
CA LEU A 198 11.81 7.46 -17.52
C LEU A 198 12.20 8.04 -16.16
N ALA A 199 13.42 8.55 -16.01
CA ALA A 199 13.85 9.20 -14.77
C ALA A 199 13.27 10.61 -14.70
N PHE A 200 12.70 11.00 -13.56
CA PHE A 200 12.06 12.30 -13.37
C PHE A 200 12.56 13.11 -12.18
N ALA A 201 13.23 12.46 -11.23
CA ALA A 201 13.84 13.12 -10.07
C ALA A 201 15.06 12.36 -9.58
N GLY A 202 15.93 13.04 -8.83
CA GLY A 202 17.09 12.41 -8.23
C GLY A 202 17.83 13.36 -7.31
N ASN A 203 18.51 12.79 -6.32
CA ASN A 203 19.47 13.48 -5.48
C ASN A 203 20.82 12.73 -5.52
N ASP A 204 21.70 12.99 -4.56
CA ASP A 204 23.06 12.45 -4.60
C ASP A 204 23.10 10.93 -4.60
N THR A 205 22.23 10.27 -3.82
CA THR A 205 22.26 8.80 -3.65
C THR A 205 21.04 8.08 -4.22
N MET A 206 19.96 8.79 -4.55
CA MET A 206 18.70 8.19 -5.00
C MET A 206 18.31 8.63 -6.42
N VAL A 207 17.53 7.80 -7.09
CA VAL A 207 16.86 8.11 -8.37
C VAL A 207 15.39 7.68 -8.28
N ALA A 208 14.51 8.53 -8.84
CA ALA A 208 13.09 8.21 -9.02
C ALA A 208 12.78 8.13 -10.52
N ALA A 209 12.07 7.07 -10.89
CA ALA A 209 11.74 6.79 -12.29
C ALA A 209 10.36 6.16 -12.43
N VAL A 210 9.75 6.32 -13.59
CA VAL A 210 8.58 5.55 -14.02
C VAL A 210 9.05 4.19 -14.54
N PRO A 211 8.44 3.06 -14.14
CA PRO A 211 8.79 1.75 -14.69
C PRO A 211 8.54 1.69 -16.20
N HIS A 212 9.34 0.91 -16.93
CA HIS A 212 9.18 0.71 -18.37
C HIS A 212 7.81 0.11 -18.75
N ALA A 213 7.28 -0.80 -17.92
CA ALA A 213 6.02 -1.52 -18.17
C ALA A 213 5.10 -1.45 -16.94
N PRO A 214 4.54 -0.27 -16.61
CA PRO A 214 3.70 -0.11 -15.46
C PRO A 214 2.31 -0.71 -15.68
N VAL A 215 1.83 -1.46 -14.70
CA VAL A 215 0.44 -2.00 -14.70
C VAL A 215 -0.57 -0.91 -14.38
N TYR A 216 -0.23 0.02 -13.51
CA TYR A 216 -1.11 1.11 -13.07
C TYR A 216 -0.86 2.41 -13.82
N PRO A 217 -1.88 3.28 -13.99
CA PRO A 217 -1.73 4.58 -14.67
C PRO A 217 -0.64 5.45 -14.08
N VAL A 218 -0.51 5.46 -12.77
CA VAL A 218 0.59 6.09 -12.06
C VAL A 218 1.40 4.98 -11.41
N ALA A 219 2.66 4.89 -11.74
CA ALA A 219 3.62 3.99 -11.14
C ALA A 219 4.98 4.66 -11.10
N VAL A 220 5.65 4.62 -9.97
CA VAL A 220 7.00 5.15 -9.79
C VAL A 220 7.84 4.19 -8.95
N THR A 221 9.14 4.22 -9.17
CA THR A 221 10.14 3.53 -8.36
C THR A 221 11.15 4.53 -7.82
N ILE A 222 11.56 4.37 -6.58
CA ILE A 222 12.67 5.10 -5.97
C ILE A 222 13.72 4.07 -5.56
N ALA A 223 14.96 4.29 -5.95
CA ALA A 223 16.04 3.35 -5.63
C ALA A 223 17.36 4.07 -5.38
N PRO A 224 18.26 3.49 -4.58
CA PRO A 224 19.63 3.96 -4.50
C PRO A 224 20.33 3.80 -5.85
N ARG A 225 21.21 4.77 -6.19
CA ARG A 225 22.05 4.73 -7.40
C ARG A 225 23.08 3.60 -7.35
N GLU A 226 23.56 3.30 -6.17
CA GLU A 226 24.45 2.17 -5.91
C GLU A 226 23.65 1.04 -5.25
N ARG A 227 24.06 -0.21 -5.50
CA ARG A 227 23.36 -1.37 -4.98
C ARG A 227 23.43 -1.44 -3.46
N VAL A 228 22.27 -1.41 -2.84
CA VAL A 228 22.01 -1.66 -1.42
C VAL A 228 20.88 -2.68 -1.34
N GLY A 229 20.99 -3.69 -0.50
CA GLY A 229 20.00 -4.76 -0.44
C GLY A 229 18.80 -4.45 0.46
N ARG A 230 18.99 -3.78 1.59
CA ARG A 230 17.96 -3.51 2.61
C ARG A 230 18.02 -2.09 3.15
N LEU A 231 16.92 -1.61 3.71
CA LEU A 231 16.85 -0.29 4.38
C LEU A 231 17.90 -0.13 5.47
N ALA A 232 18.18 -1.18 6.25
CA ALA A 232 19.15 -1.16 7.32
C ALA A 232 20.61 -0.99 6.84
N GLU A 233 20.89 -1.28 5.58
CA GLU A 233 22.21 -1.15 4.95
C GLU A 233 22.47 0.27 4.42
N LEU A 234 21.45 1.10 4.32
CA LEU A 234 21.62 2.52 4.04
C LEU A 234 22.31 3.19 5.24
N ASP A 235 23.35 3.96 4.97
CA ASP A 235 23.94 4.84 5.98
C ASP A 235 23.01 6.03 6.31
N ALA A 236 23.40 6.87 7.25
CA ALA A 236 22.60 8.01 7.68
C ALA A 236 22.28 8.99 6.53
N ARG A 237 23.23 9.17 5.58
CA ARG A 237 23.04 10.00 4.39
C ARG A 237 22.03 9.34 3.45
N GLY A 238 22.21 8.07 3.10
CA GLY A 238 21.31 7.34 2.22
C GLY A 238 19.88 7.29 2.74
N ARG A 239 19.67 7.14 4.05
CA ARG A 239 18.33 7.20 4.66
C ARG A 239 17.71 8.59 4.55
N ARG A 240 18.50 9.65 4.76
CA ARG A 240 18.02 11.02 4.61
C ARG A 240 17.69 11.36 3.16
N ASP A 241 18.53 10.94 2.22
CA ASP A 241 18.32 11.14 0.79
C ASP A 241 17.09 10.35 0.30
N LEU A 242 16.84 9.15 0.84
CA LEU A 242 15.60 8.40 0.59
C LEU A 242 14.39 9.11 1.17
N ALA A 243 14.50 9.70 2.36
CA ALA A 243 13.42 10.46 2.97
C ALA A 243 13.07 11.72 2.17
N ASP A 244 14.07 12.44 1.71
CA ASP A 244 13.92 13.61 0.83
C ASP A 244 13.23 13.21 -0.48
N MET A 245 13.71 12.16 -1.14
CA MET A 245 13.13 11.66 -2.38
C MET A 245 11.69 11.16 -2.21
N LEU A 246 11.36 10.47 -1.12
CA LEU A 246 10.00 10.03 -0.84
C LEU A 246 9.05 11.22 -0.63
N ALA A 247 9.47 12.21 0.16
CA ALA A 247 8.67 13.42 0.39
C ALA A 247 8.43 14.19 -0.90
N ASP A 248 9.45 14.35 -1.74
CA ASP A 248 9.35 15.01 -3.04
C ASP A 248 8.40 14.25 -3.99
N VAL A 249 8.64 12.95 -4.19
CA VAL A 249 7.82 12.12 -5.08
C VAL A 249 6.35 12.12 -4.67
N LEU A 250 6.05 11.92 -3.39
CA LEU A 250 4.66 11.92 -2.91
C LEU A 250 4.00 13.29 -3.06
N THR A 251 4.75 14.37 -2.91
CA THR A 251 4.27 15.74 -3.17
C THR A 251 3.95 15.95 -4.64
N ARG A 252 4.81 15.49 -5.57
CA ARG A 252 4.54 15.51 -7.01
C ARG A 252 3.29 14.71 -7.37
N LEU A 253 3.12 13.53 -6.74
CA LEU A 253 1.95 12.69 -6.98
C LEU A 253 0.64 13.37 -6.53
N ASP A 254 0.63 14.07 -5.40
CA ASP A 254 -0.54 14.84 -4.96
C ASP A 254 -0.82 16.04 -5.89
N ARG A 255 0.22 16.68 -6.45
CA ARG A 255 0.09 17.75 -7.44
C ARG A 255 -0.35 17.25 -8.82
N LEU A 256 -0.12 16.01 -9.18
CA LEU A 256 -0.39 15.46 -10.51
C LEU A 256 -1.86 15.62 -10.94
N HIS A 257 -2.77 15.62 -9.98
CA HIS A 257 -4.21 15.78 -10.19
C HIS A 257 -4.84 16.84 -9.28
N ASP A 258 -4.04 17.72 -8.66
CA ASP A 258 -4.48 18.72 -7.67
C ASP A 258 -5.35 18.11 -6.55
N ALA A 259 -5.05 16.89 -6.15
CA ALA A 259 -5.81 16.15 -5.16
C ALA A 259 -4.93 15.09 -4.47
N ALA A 260 -5.23 14.80 -3.20
CA ALA A 260 -4.60 13.71 -2.47
C ALA A 260 -4.82 12.37 -3.20
N ILE A 261 -3.80 11.92 -3.93
CA ILE A 261 -3.90 10.69 -4.74
C ILE A 261 -3.92 9.45 -3.84
N PRO A 262 -4.88 8.51 -4.04
CA PRO A 262 -4.79 7.22 -3.37
C PRO A 262 -3.65 6.41 -3.96
N TYR A 263 -2.81 5.80 -3.11
CA TYR A 263 -1.71 4.98 -3.58
C TYR A 263 -1.47 3.74 -2.72
N MET A 264 -0.87 2.75 -3.33
CA MET A 264 -0.20 1.63 -2.67
C MET A 264 1.30 1.85 -2.78
N LEU A 265 2.00 1.76 -1.65
CA LEU A 265 3.46 1.83 -1.56
C LEU A 265 3.97 0.54 -0.94
N TRP A 266 5.09 0.03 -1.43
CA TRP A 266 5.80 -1.08 -0.78
C TRP A 266 7.30 -1.01 -1.03
N VAL A 267 8.05 -1.60 -0.10
CA VAL A 267 9.50 -1.67 -0.15
C VAL A 267 9.91 -3.07 -0.59
N ASN A 268 10.58 -3.16 -1.74
CA ASN A 268 11.27 -4.38 -2.17
C ASN A 268 12.69 -4.35 -1.62
N GLN A 269 13.04 -5.35 -0.84
CA GLN A 269 14.34 -5.45 -0.20
C GLN A 269 14.81 -6.91 -0.12
N ARG A 270 16.12 -7.09 0.09
CA ARG A 270 16.75 -8.40 0.12
C ARG A 270 16.09 -9.31 1.15
N PRO A 271 15.67 -10.53 0.78
CA PRO A 271 15.25 -11.57 1.71
C PRO A 271 16.31 -11.90 2.76
N PHE A 272 15.89 -12.53 3.86
CA PHE A 272 16.79 -13.00 4.92
C PHE A 272 17.35 -14.40 4.62
N SER A 273 16.72 -15.15 3.72
CA SER A 273 17.28 -16.39 3.17
C SER A 273 18.42 -16.10 2.18
N SER A 274 19.28 -17.11 1.96
CA SER A 274 20.46 -17.01 1.06
C SER A 274 20.07 -17.00 -0.43
N GLY A 275 20.98 -16.55 -1.29
CA GLY A 275 20.79 -16.55 -2.75
C GLY A 275 20.23 -15.26 -3.33
N PHE A 276 20.24 -14.18 -2.56
CA PHE A 276 19.71 -12.86 -2.96
C PHE A 276 20.77 -11.74 -2.85
N ASP A 277 22.04 -12.08 -3.06
CA ASP A 277 23.15 -11.12 -2.91
C ASP A 277 23.10 -9.98 -3.94
N ASP A 278 22.46 -10.23 -5.09
CA ASP A 278 22.25 -9.24 -6.15
C ASP A 278 21.03 -8.34 -5.93
N ALA A 279 20.28 -8.54 -4.85
CA ALA A 279 19.09 -7.75 -4.56
C ALA A 279 19.38 -6.25 -4.52
N TRP A 280 18.46 -5.47 -5.13
CA TRP A 280 18.54 -4.02 -5.16
C TRP A 280 17.30 -3.43 -4.49
N LEU A 281 17.50 -2.74 -3.38
CA LEU A 281 16.46 -2.02 -2.64
C LEU A 281 15.72 -1.07 -3.57
N ASN A 282 14.40 -1.11 -3.53
CA ASN A 282 13.59 -0.09 -4.17
C ASN A 282 12.25 0.08 -3.46
N VAL A 283 11.68 1.27 -3.59
CA VAL A 283 10.32 1.59 -3.16
C VAL A 283 9.47 1.72 -4.41
N GLU A 284 8.40 0.94 -4.50
CA GLU A 284 7.39 1.09 -5.55
C GLU A 284 6.17 1.81 -5.00
N ILE A 285 5.64 2.76 -5.78
CA ILE A 285 4.41 3.50 -5.47
C ILE A 285 3.52 3.44 -6.70
N VAL A 286 2.27 3.01 -6.55
CA VAL A 286 1.32 2.92 -7.66
C VAL A 286 -0.03 3.50 -7.27
N SER A 287 -0.71 4.12 -8.24
CA SER A 287 -2.08 4.58 -8.08
C SER A 287 -2.95 4.12 -9.24
N PRO A 288 -4.22 3.72 -8.97
CA PRO A 288 -5.16 3.41 -10.02
C PRO A 288 -5.71 4.65 -10.75
N TRP A 289 -5.47 5.87 -10.26
CA TRP A 289 -6.03 7.07 -10.85
C TRP A 289 -5.38 7.43 -12.19
N ARG A 290 -6.21 7.57 -13.23
CA ARG A 290 -5.82 8.13 -14.53
C ARG A 290 -6.17 9.63 -14.65
N ALA A 291 -7.02 10.13 -13.76
CA ALA A 291 -7.36 11.52 -13.51
C ALA A 291 -7.93 11.62 -12.10
N ALA A 292 -8.12 12.85 -11.58
CA ALA A 292 -8.69 13.06 -10.25
C ALA A 292 -10.02 12.30 -10.08
N ASN A 293 -10.13 11.46 -9.07
CA ASN A 293 -11.31 10.64 -8.76
C ASN A 293 -11.76 9.68 -9.89
N LEU A 294 -10.91 9.43 -10.88
CA LEU A 294 -11.21 8.54 -11.99
C LEU A 294 -10.22 7.36 -12.04
N PRO A 295 -10.51 6.26 -11.33
CA PRO A 295 -9.62 5.10 -11.33
C PRO A 295 -9.72 4.31 -12.64
N ARG A 296 -8.62 3.67 -13.00
CA ARG A 296 -8.59 2.55 -13.93
C ARG A 296 -8.83 1.27 -13.14
N TYR A 297 -9.76 0.47 -13.58
CA TYR A 297 -10.00 -0.87 -13.03
C TYR A 297 -9.27 -1.91 -13.87
N ILE A 298 -8.65 -2.89 -13.23
CA ILE A 298 -8.17 -4.11 -13.88
C ILE A 298 -9.42 -4.95 -14.19
N ALA A 299 -9.65 -5.26 -15.47
CA ALA A 299 -10.87 -5.89 -15.95
C ALA A 299 -10.67 -7.36 -16.34
N ALA A 300 -11.76 -8.04 -16.72
CA ALA A 300 -11.79 -9.47 -16.99
C ALA A 300 -10.77 -9.92 -18.06
N ALA A 301 -10.60 -9.13 -19.13
CA ALA A 301 -9.63 -9.44 -20.19
C ALA A 301 -8.19 -9.47 -19.66
N GLU A 302 -7.85 -8.54 -18.78
CA GLU A 302 -6.51 -8.42 -18.22
C GLU A 302 -6.21 -9.52 -17.19
N VAL A 303 -7.17 -9.78 -16.31
CA VAL A 303 -7.04 -10.87 -15.33
C VAL A 303 -7.00 -12.23 -16.03
N GLY A 304 -7.85 -12.44 -17.05
CA GLY A 304 -7.95 -13.71 -17.77
C GLY A 304 -6.74 -14.00 -18.66
N ALA A 305 -6.15 -12.96 -19.26
CA ALA A 305 -4.97 -13.11 -20.12
C ALA A 305 -3.64 -13.00 -19.35
N GLY A 306 -3.64 -12.34 -18.17
CA GLY A 306 -2.41 -11.96 -17.47
C GLY A 306 -1.62 -10.84 -18.17
N GLU A 307 -2.28 -10.10 -19.07
CA GLU A 307 -1.72 -8.95 -19.80
C GLU A 307 -2.53 -7.70 -19.49
N PHE A 308 -1.85 -6.55 -19.31
CA PHE A 308 -2.46 -5.34 -18.80
C PHE A 308 -2.46 -4.21 -19.84
N PHE A 309 -3.55 -3.41 -19.86
CA PHE A 309 -3.72 -2.29 -20.78
C PHE A 309 -3.66 -0.97 -20.01
N ASN A 310 -2.46 -0.38 -19.94
CA ASN A 310 -2.29 0.92 -19.28
C ASN A 310 -2.55 2.06 -20.27
N PRO A 311 -3.47 3.01 -19.98
CA PRO A 311 -3.76 4.14 -20.86
C PRO A 311 -2.74 5.27 -20.79
N VAL A 312 -1.75 5.20 -19.89
CA VAL A 312 -0.75 6.25 -19.65
C VAL A 312 0.60 5.83 -20.23
N VAL A 313 1.17 6.67 -21.06
CA VAL A 313 2.51 6.48 -21.64
C VAL A 313 3.56 6.78 -20.57
N PRO A 314 4.47 5.85 -20.24
CA PRO A 314 5.43 6.04 -19.15
C PRO A 314 6.31 7.28 -19.29
N GLU A 315 6.81 7.57 -20.48
CA GLU A 315 7.67 8.72 -20.77
C GLU A 315 6.92 10.05 -20.60
N GLU A 316 5.64 10.10 -20.94
CA GLU A 316 4.80 11.29 -20.73
C GLU A 316 4.51 11.50 -19.24
N LEU A 317 4.31 10.43 -18.50
CA LEU A 317 4.16 10.51 -17.04
C LEU A 317 5.44 11.02 -16.38
N ALA A 318 6.60 10.49 -16.81
CA ALA A 318 7.90 10.93 -16.28
C ALA A 318 8.13 12.42 -16.54
N ALA A 319 7.89 12.90 -17.76
CA ALA A 319 8.00 14.32 -18.10
C ALA A 319 7.06 15.18 -17.22
N ARG A 320 5.79 14.79 -17.05
CA ARG A 320 4.85 15.51 -16.19
C ARG A 320 5.28 15.53 -14.73
N LEU A 321 5.81 14.43 -14.21
CA LEU A 321 6.31 14.37 -12.84
C LEU A 321 7.57 15.22 -12.66
N ALA A 322 8.44 15.32 -13.68
CA ALA A 322 9.58 16.21 -13.67
C ALA A 322 9.15 17.69 -13.54
N ASP A 323 8.17 18.11 -14.33
CA ASP A 323 7.64 19.49 -14.33
C ASP A 323 6.97 19.90 -13.00
N LEU A 324 6.58 18.94 -12.15
CA LEU A 324 5.92 19.19 -10.86
C LEU A 324 6.89 19.36 -9.68
N GLY A 325 8.18 19.29 -9.92
CA GLY A 325 9.22 19.30 -8.88
C GLY A 325 9.67 20.67 -8.39
N ASP A 326 9.24 21.75 -9.00
CA ASP A 326 9.64 23.14 -8.67
C ASP A 326 8.61 23.87 -7.80
#